data_9d842d04ca5f9d5057de3a4ad4eb97e2
#
_entry.id   9d842d04ca5f9d5057de3a4ad4eb97e2
#
_cell.length_a   1.000
_cell.length_b   1.000
_cell.length_c   1.000
_cell.angle_alpha   90.00
_cell.angle_beta   90.00
_cell.angle_gamma   90.00
#
_symmetry.space_group_name_H-M   'P 1'
#
loop_
_entity.id
_entity.type
_entity.pdbx_description
1 polymer ?
#
loop_
_entity_poly.entity_id
_entity_poly.type
_entity_poly.pdbx_seq_one_letter_code
_entity_poly.pdbx_strand_id
1 'polypeptide(L)'
;GLINYDDRKRDILLQTDKNEAIAIIEKYLLELDKPNKPLSLTHNCFSPIELLQTNYFRELIYNLEHSIHHQALIKVALHNLPHIKIPSSFGVAPSTLEYRKQCAQ
;
A
#
# COMPACT_ATOMS: atom_id res chain seq x y z
N GLY A 1 -10.76 0.86 -16.97
CA GLY A 1 -10.70 1.90 -15.96
C GLY A 1 -9.44 2.74 -16.05
N LEU A 2 -9.54 3.98 -15.61
CA LEU A 2 -8.43 4.94 -15.58
C LEU A 2 -7.97 5.13 -14.13
N ILE A 3 -6.66 5.06 -13.91
CA ILE A 3 -6.02 5.36 -12.64
C ILE A 3 -5.23 6.65 -12.77
N ASN A 4 -5.37 7.53 -11.78
CA ASN A 4 -4.55 8.73 -11.65
C ASN A 4 -4.14 8.86 -10.17
N TYR A 5 -2.88 8.61 -9.86
CA TYR A 5 -2.36 8.74 -8.50
C TYR A 5 -2.12 10.19 -8.08
N ASP A 6 -2.06 11.12 -9.04
CA ASP A 6 -1.90 12.55 -8.75
C ASP A 6 -3.22 13.22 -8.33
N ASP A 7 -4.37 12.68 -8.80
CA ASP A 7 -5.71 13.13 -8.41
C ASP A 7 -6.16 12.50 -7.09
N ARG A 8 -5.37 12.73 -6.06
CA ARG A 8 -5.59 12.14 -4.74
C ARG A 8 -6.52 13.01 -3.91
N LYS A 9 -7.70 12.51 -3.61
CA LYS A 9 -8.61 13.11 -2.64
C LYS A 9 -8.14 12.81 -1.22
N ARG A 10 -7.96 13.86 -0.43
CA ARG A 10 -7.64 13.74 0.99
C ARG A 10 -8.94 13.74 1.79
N ASP A 11 -9.04 12.81 2.72
CA ASP A 11 -10.16 12.74 3.67
C ASP A 11 -9.60 13.00 5.06
N ILE A 12 -10.04 14.11 5.66
CA ILE A 12 -9.58 14.52 6.99
C ILE A 12 -10.05 13.55 8.07
N LEU A 13 -11.21 12.91 7.91
CA LEU A 13 -11.72 11.92 8.87
C LEU A 13 -10.80 10.71 8.94
N LEU A 14 -10.29 10.23 7.81
CA LEU A 14 -9.34 9.12 7.77
C LEU A 14 -8.00 9.45 8.45
N GLN A 15 -7.65 10.73 8.54
CA GLN A 15 -6.42 11.18 9.19
C GLN A 15 -6.58 11.38 10.69
N THR A 16 -7.79 11.68 11.16
CA THR A 16 -8.04 12.13 12.53
C THR A 16 -8.90 11.16 13.34
N ASP A 17 -9.67 10.28 12.69
CA ASP A 17 -10.52 9.29 13.36
C ASP A 17 -10.03 7.87 13.07
N LYS A 18 -9.50 7.23 14.11
CA LYS A 18 -9.00 5.85 14.04
C LYS A 18 -10.09 4.84 13.65
N ASN A 19 -11.30 5.01 14.14
CA ASN A 19 -12.39 4.07 13.87
C ASN A 19 -12.85 4.15 12.42
N GLU A 20 -12.92 5.35 11.86
CA GLU A 20 -13.17 5.55 10.43
C GLU A 20 -12.07 4.92 9.56
N ALA A 21 -10.81 5.09 9.94
CA ALA A 21 -9.69 4.47 9.23
C ALA A 21 -9.77 2.94 9.24
N ILE A 22 -10.11 2.33 10.40
CA ILE A 22 -10.29 0.89 10.53
C ILE A 22 -11.47 0.41 9.67
N ALA A 23 -12.61 1.08 9.73
CA ALA A 23 -13.81 0.73 8.97
C ALA A 23 -13.55 0.73 7.45
N ILE A 24 -12.82 1.71 6.96
CA ILE A 24 -12.42 1.79 5.54
C ILE A 24 -11.49 0.65 5.14
N ILE A 25 -10.53 0.29 5.99
CA ILE A 25 -9.63 -0.84 5.73
C ILE A 25 -10.43 -2.14 5.65
N GLU A 26 -11.30 -2.40 6.62
CA GLU A 26 -12.16 -3.59 6.63
C GLU A 26 -13.04 -3.69 5.39
N LYS A 27 -13.65 -2.58 4.98
CA LYS A 27 -14.43 -2.51 3.75
C LYS A 27 -13.59 -2.89 2.53
N TYR A 28 -12.41 -2.30 2.37
CA TYR A 28 -11.56 -2.59 1.21
C TYR A 28 -11.04 -4.02 1.20
N LEU A 29 -10.74 -4.61 2.34
CA LEU A 29 -10.35 -6.02 2.42
C LEU A 29 -11.40 -6.96 1.81
N LEU A 30 -12.67 -6.67 1.99
CA LEU A 30 -13.76 -7.43 1.37
C LEU A 30 -13.88 -7.21 -0.14
N GLU A 31 -13.36 -6.10 -0.65
CA GLU A 31 -13.50 -5.71 -2.05
C GLU A 31 -12.26 -6.02 -2.92
N LEU A 32 -11.15 -6.47 -2.33
CA LEU A 32 -9.89 -6.71 -3.05
C LEU A 32 -9.92 -7.97 -3.92
N ASP A 33 -10.70 -8.97 -3.55
CA ASP A 33 -10.79 -10.24 -4.30
C ASP A 33 -11.62 -10.06 -5.58
N LYS A 34 -10.94 -9.58 -6.61
CA LYS A 34 -11.51 -9.34 -7.94
C LYS A 34 -10.60 -9.94 -9.01
N PRO A 35 -11.16 -10.39 -10.13
CA PRO A 35 -10.36 -10.86 -11.25
C PRO A 35 -9.47 -9.75 -11.81
N ASN A 36 -8.34 -10.16 -12.36
CA ASN A 36 -7.46 -9.22 -13.05
C ASN A 36 -8.18 -8.60 -14.26
N LYS A 37 -7.96 -7.31 -14.47
CA LYS A 37 -8.51 -6.58 -15.62
C LYS A 37 -7.52 -5.54 -16.12
N PRO A 38 -7.54 -5.24 -17.44
CA PRO A 38 -6.73 -4.14 -17.98
C PRO A 38 -7.19 -2.80 -17.42
N LEU A 39 -6.22 -1.94 -17.17
CA LEU A 39 -6.40 -0.57 -16.69
C LEU A 39 -5.43 0.35 -17.45
N SER A 40 -5.73 1.63 -17.46
CA SER A 40 -4.84 2.68 -17.95
C SER A 40 -4.43 3.58 -16.80
N LEU A 41 -3.18 3.98 -16.78
CA LEU A 41 -2.59 4.85 -15.77
C LEU A 41 -2.14 6.16 -16.42
N THR A 42 -2.46 7.28 -15.78
CA THR A 42 -1.86 8.59 -16.08
C THR A 42 -0.99 9.04 -14.91
N HIS A 43 0.05 9.80 -15.21
CA HIS A 43 0.91 10.40 -14.20
C HIS A 43 1.48 11.72 -14.70
N ASN A 44 1.50 12.75 -13.84
CA ASN A 44 1.93 14.10 -14.19
C ASN A 44 3.45 14.23 -14.48
N CYS A 45 4.23 13.18 -14.22
CA CYS A 45 5.66 13.20 -14.59
C CYS A 45 5.90 13.11 -16.08
N PHE A 46 4.88 12.75 -16.88
CA PHE A 46 4.98 12.69 -18.32
C PHE A 46 4.47 13.99 -18.95
N SER A 47 5.21 14.54 -19.93
CA SER A 47 4.82 15.71 -20.71
C SER A 47 5.17 15.47 -22.18
N PRO A 48 4.19 15.31 -23.10
CA PRO A 48 2.73 15.32 -22.82
C PRO A 48 2.27 14.17 -21.95
N ILE A 49 1.07 14.27 -21.35
CA ILE A 49 0.47 13.21 -20.55
C ILE A 49 0.24 11.98 -21.43
N GLU A 50 0.80 10.86 -21.03
CA GLU A 50 0.65 9.57 -21.72
C GLU A 50 -0.21 8.61 -20.90
N LEU A 51 -0.94 7.73 -21.62
CA LEU A 51 -1.67 6.62 -21.04
C LEU A 51 -0.77 5.39 -21.00
N LEU A 52 -0.41 4.96 -19.81
CA LEU A 52 0.35 3.73 -19.59
C LEU A 52 -0.60 2.54 -19.41
N GLN A 53 -0.32 1.45 -20.11
CA GLN A 53 -1.08 0.22 -19.92
C GLN A 53 -0.66 -0.46 -18.62
N THR A 54 -1.64 -0.83 -17.82
CA THR A 54 -1.47 -1.55 -16.55
C THR A 54 -2.60 -2.55 -16.36
N ASN A 55 -2.68 -3.19 -15.21
CA ASN A 55 -3.76 -4.09 -14.84
C ASN A 55 -3.99 -4.08 -13.32
N TYR A 56 -5.13 -4.62 -12.92
CA TYR A 56 -5.55 -4.61 -11.53
C TYR A 56 -4.52 -5.27 -10.58
N PHE A 57 -3.98 -6.43 -10.94
CA PHE A 57 -3.02 -7.13 -10.08
C PHE A 57 -1.69 -6.37 -9.95
N ARG A 58 -1.22 -5.77 -11.04
CA ARG A 58 -0.03 -4.93 -10.98
C ARG A 58 -0.23 -3.74 -10.05
N GLU A 59 -1.40 -3.11 -10.08
CA GLU A 59 -1.71 -1.99 -9.19
C GLU A 59 -1.85 -2.42 -7.73
N LEU A 60 -2.37 -3.62 -7.45
CA LEU A 60 -2.36 -4.19 -6.10
C LEU A 60 -0.94 -4.40 -5.56
N ILE A 61 -0.05 -4.95 -6.38
CA ILE A 61 1.36 -5.14 -6.00
C ILE A 61 2.02 -3.78 -5.71
N TYR A 62 1.81 -2.79 -6.55
CA TYR A 62 2.33 -1.44 -6.33
C TYR A 62 1.84 -0.85 -5.00
N ASN A 63 0.55 -0.95 -4.72
CA ASN A 63 -0.02 -0.44 -3.46
C ASN A 63 0.50 -1.22 -2.24
N LEU A 64 0.71 -2.52 -2.36
CA LEU A 64 1.33 -3.34 -1.31
C LEU A 64 2.76 -2.86 -1.01
N GLU A 65 3.60 -2.73 -2.02
CA GLU A 65 4.98 -2.26 -1.86
C GLU A 65 5.04 -0.84 -1.29
N HIS A 66 4.17 0.04 -1.76
CA HIS A 66 4.07 1.40 -1.26
C HIS A 66 3.64 1.44 0.22
N SER A 67 2.69 0.58 0.61
CA SER A 67 2.26 0.43 2.01
C SER A 67 3.40 -0.07 2.89
N ILE A 68 4.20 -1.02 2.41
CA ILE A 68 5.37 -1.54 3.13
C ILE A 68 6.42 -0.44 3.34
N HIS A 69 6.65 0.42 2.37
CA HIS A 69 7.53 1.59 2.53
C HIS A 69 7.05 2.51 3.65
N HIS A 70 5.77 2.83 3.70
CA HIS A 70 5.18 3.63 4.78
C HIS A 70 5.30 2.95 6.13
N GLN A 71 5.06 1.63 6.20
CA GLN A 71 5.25 0.85 7.41
C GLN A 71 6.70 0.89 7.90
N ALA A 72 7.67 0.81 7.01
CA ALA A 72 9.08 0.91 7.37
C ALA A 72 9.43 2.28 7.97
N LEU A 73 8.90 3.37 7.43
CA LEU A 73 9.06 4.71 7.99
C LEU A 73 8.40 4.84 9.38
N ILE A 74 7.21 4.30 9.55
CA ILE A 74 6.53 4.25 10.84
C ILE A 74 7.36 3.46 11.85
N LYS A 75 7.92 2.33 11.45
CA LYS A 75 8.79 1.49 12.30
C LYS A 75 10.00 2.27 12.80
N VAL A 76 10.65 3.07 11.95
CA VAL A 76 11.75 3.95 12.36
C VAL A 76 11.28 4.97 13.39
N ALA A 77 10.13 5.61 13.16
CA ALA A 77 9.57 6.58 14.11
C ALA A 77 9.21 5.95 15.47
N LEU A 78 8.80 4.67 15.48
CA LEU A 78 8.46 3.93 16.71
C LEU A 78 9.68 3.40 17.47
N HIS A 79 10.88 3.54 16.94
CA HIS A 79 12.11 3.04 17.58
C HIS A 79 12.29 3.56 19.03
N ASN A 80 11.93 4.81 19.25
CA ASN A 80 12.01 5.46 20.56
C ASN A 80 10.79 5.22 21.46
N LEU A 81 9.86 4.38 21.04
CA LEU A 81 8.64 4.02 21.76
C LEU A 81 8.56 2.50 22.00
N PRO A 82 9.46 1.94 22.84
CA PRO A 82 9.62 0.49 22.97
C PRO A 82 8.40 -0.21 23.60
N HIS A 83 7.48 0.53 24.22
CA HIS A 83 6.21 0.03 24.74
C HIS A 83 5.20 -0.31 23.66
N ILE A 84 5.38 0.20 22.44
CA ILE A 84 4.52 -0.13 21.29
C ILE A 84 5.05 -1.41 20.63
N LYS A 85 4.23 -2.46 20.66
CA LYS A 85 4.55 -3.74 20.04
C LYS A 85 4.03 -3.77 18.59
N ILE A 86 4.91 -4.11 17.67
CA ILE A 86 4.57 -4.29 16.25
C ILE A 86 5.02 -5.67 15.78
N PRO A 87 4.33 -6.29 14.81
CA PRO A 87 4.76 -7.55 14.23
C PRO A 87 6.15 -7.47 13.61
N SER A 88 6.94 -8.54 13.69
CA SER A 88 8.27 -8.59 13.08
C SER A 88 8.26 -8.46 11.55
N SER A 89 7.11 -8.76 10.91
CA SER A 89 6.88 -8.59 9.47
C SER A 89 6.51 -7.16 9.07
N PHE A 90 6.19 -6.28 10.02
CA PHE A 90 5.78 -4.91 9.73
C PHE A 90 6.89 -4.12 9.04
N GLY A 91 6.59 -3.55 7.88
CA GLY A 91 7.55 -2.79 7.08
C GLY A 91 8.64 -3.62 6.42
N VAL A 92 8.42 -4.93 6.25
CA VAL A 92 9.39 -5.85 5.62
C VAL A 92 8.82 -6.39 4.31
N ALA A 93 9.60 -6.32 3.25
CA ALA A 93 9.20 -6.80 1.93
C ALA A 93 8.90 -8.32 1.96
N PRO A 94 7.89 -8.79 1.19
CA PRO A 94 7.55 -10.22 1.12
C PRO A 94 8.74 -11.11 0.74
N SER A 95 9.58 -10.67 -0.20
CA SER A 95 10.79 -11.38 -0.59
C SER A 95 11.80 -11.56 0.56
N THR A 96 11.92 -10.56 1.43
CA THR A 96 12.77 -10.64 2.61
C THR A 96 12.19 -11.59 3.65
N LEU A 97 10.87 -11.60 3.82
CA LEU A 97 10.21 -12.56 4.72
C LEU A 97 10.41 -14.00 4.24
N GLU A 98 10.29 -14.22 2.94
CA GLU A 98 10.52 -15.55 2.34
C GLU A 98 11.99 -15.99 2.50
N TYR A 99 12.95 -15.11 2.25
CA TYR A 99 14.36 -15.38 2.48
C TYR A 99 14.65 -15.76 3.93
N ARG A 100 14.07 -15.06 4.91
CA ARG A 100 14.22 -15.38 6.33
C ARG A 100 13.68 -16.76 6.69
N LYS A 101 12.55 -17.18 6.08
CA LYS A 101 12.02 -18.55 6.27
C LYS A 101 12.99 -19.61 5.76
N GLN A 102 13.58 -19.39 4.57
CA GLN A 102 14.55 -20.30 3.98
C GLN A 102 15.83 -20.40 4.85
N CYS A 103 16.30 -19.29 5.40
CA CYS A 103 17.49 -19.29 6.27
C CYS A 103 17.23 -19.91 7.65
N ALA A 104 15.98 -19.98 8.10
CA ALA A 104 15.61 -20.59 9.38
C ALA A 104 15.46 -22.13 9.30
N GLN A 105 15.51 -22.69 8.10
CA GLN A 105 15.52 -24.14 7.88
C GLN A 105 16.96 -24.64 7.83
#